data_9a7781445494ad957794265a5d69ae39
#
_entry.id   9a7781445494ad957794265a5d69ae39
#
_cell.length_a   1.000
_cell.length_b   1.000
_cell.length_c   1.000
_cell.angle_alpha   90.00
_cell.angle_beta   90.00
_cell.angle_gamma   90.00
#
_symmetry.space_group_name_H-M   'P 1'
#
loop_
_entity.id
_entity.type
_entity.pdbx_description
1 polymer ?
#
loop_
_entity_poly.entity_id
_entity_poly.type
_entity_poly.pdbx_seq_one_letter_code
_entity_poly.pdbx_strand_id
1 'polypeptide(L)'
;HMPTHTLIKVGEQCLDNRFDLATEDFHRLRKEAKLNRERRALKDKRAEWFAINPDREIAFTWASEQVSEGHFGYEGMRHKFVHSINRWGDTSDKFVRAIMRDMARTELREWKRERERAELKPVIEGKGIVIEGEVLSVKWQENDFGGRFVTTVKDDRGFIVWGSRPSKIHWEKGDRVRFKAGTVTKSDRDETFGFFKRPTSAEVI
;
A
#
# COMPACT_ATOMS: atom_id res chain seq x y z
N HIS A 1 -17.99 45.59 -16.96
CA HIS A 1 -16.86 46.13 -16.22
C HIS A 1 -16.53 45.23 -15.04
N MET A 2 -15.35 44.61 -15.01
CA MET A 2 -15.00 43.68 -13.96
C MET A 2 -13.65 44.00 -13.30
N PRO A 3 -13.53 45.08 -12.53
CA PRO A 3 -12.34 45.31 -11.74
C PRO A 3 -12.22 44.39 -10.51
N THR A 4 -13.31 43.74 -10.09
CA THR A 4 -13.34 43.00 -8.82
C THR A 4 -13.59 41.50 -8.95
N HIS A 5 -13.72 40.96 -10.16
CA HIS A 5 -14.12 39.57 -10.43
C HIS A 5 -15.38 39.11 -9.63
N THR A 6 -16.25 40.03 -9.29
CA THR A 6 -17.45 39.76 -8.51
C THR A 6 -18.56 39.32 -9.44
N LEU A 7 -19.15 38.15 -9.18
CA LEU A 7 -20.32 37.67 -9.93
C LEU A 7 -21.56 38.50 -9.52
N ILE A 8 -22.08 39.22 -10.47
CA ILE A 8 -23.33 40.02 -10.27
C ILE A 8 -24.51 39.16 -10.72
N LYS A 9 -25.54 39.09 -9.88
CA LYS A 9 -26.76 38.38 -10.22
C LYS A 9 -27.57 39.27 -11.18
N VAL A 10 -27.67 38.88 -12.45
CA VAL A 10 -28.47 39.57 -13.48
C VAL A 10 -29.64 38.69 -13.89
N GLY A 11 -30.76 39.30 -14.20
CA GLY A 11 -31.92 38.61 -14.78
C GLY A 11 -31.71 38.26 -16.24
N GLU A 12 -32.43 37.26 -16.77
CA GLU A 12 -32.34 36.81 -18.17
C GLU A 12 -32.53 37.96 -19.17
N GLN A 13 -33.53 38.81 -18.99
CA GLN A 13 -33.80 39.96 -19.87
C GLN A 13 -32.67 41.00 -19.90
N CYS A 14 -31.91 41.15 -18.80
CA CYS A 14 -30.74 42.03 -18.77
C CYS A 14 -29.54 41.45 -19.52
N LEU A 15 -29.46 40.15 -19.62
CA LEU A 15 -28.39 39.46 -20.36
C LEU A 15 -28.62 39.55 -21.85
N ASP A 16 -29.83 39.27 -22.32
CA ASP A 16 -30.21 39.37 -23.76
C ASP A 16 -30.01 40.78 -24.30
N ASN A 17 -30.30 41.81 -23.50
CA ASN A 17 -30.23 43.22 -23.91
C ASN A 17 -28.82 43.85 -23.78
N ARG A 18 -27.94 43.30 -22.97
CA ARG A 18 -26.63 43.95 -22.72
C ARG A 18 -25.39 43.13 -23.13
N PHE A 19 -25.50 41.83 -23.24
CA PHE A 19 -24.35 40.96 -23.40
C PHE A 19 -24.46 40.02 -24.62
N ASP A 20 -25.56 40.04 -25.38
CA ASP A 20 -25.79 39.24 -26.57
C ASP A 20 -25.46 37.74 -26.33
N LEU A 21 -25.73 37.23 -25.12
CA LEU A 21 -25.49 35.88 -24.71
C LEU A 21 -26.73 35.02 -25.01
N ALA A 22 -26.58 33.94 -25.72
CA ALA A 22 -27.66 32.98 -25.90
C ALA A 22 -28.09 32.39 -24.53
N THR A 23 -29.38 32.10 -24.38
CA THR A 23 -30.00 31.56 -23.15
C THR A 23 -29.23 30.30 -22.65
N GLU A 24 -28.77 29.48 -23.57
CA GLU A 24 -27.98 28.27 -23.26
C GLU A 24 -26.64 28.60 -22.59
N ASP A 25 -25.94 29.64 -23.06
CA ASP A 25 -24.69 30.11 -22.48
C ASP A 25 -24.88 30.65 -21.06
N PHE A 26 -26.00 31.33 -20.83
CA PHE A 26 -26.36 31.80 -19.48
C PHE A 26 -26.58 30.64 -18.52
N HIS A 27 -27.33 29.61 -18.93
CA HIS A 27 -27.56 28.43 -18.10
C HIS A 27 -26.28 27.70 -17.81
N ARG A 28 -25.39 27.57 -18.79
CA ARG A 28 -24.05 26.98 -18.64
C ARG A 28 -23.22 27.75 -17.61
N LEU A 29 -23.08 29.06 -17.78
CA LEU A 29 -22.32 29.94 -16.88
C LEU A 29 -22.88 29.94 -15.45
N ARG A 30 -24.20 29.91 -15.30
CA ARG A 30 -24.87 29.82 -13.99
C ARG A 30 -24.56 28.50 -13.30
N LYS A 31 -24.57 27.38 -14.04
CA LYS A 31 -24.22 26.05 -13.53
C LYS A 31 -22.74 26.00 -13.11
N GLU A 32 -21.84 26.54 -13.92
CA GLU A 32 -20.42 26.62 -13.59
C GLU A 32 -20.16 27.49 -12.36
N ALA A 33 -20.82 28.65 -12.28
CA ALA A 33 -20.71 29.53 -11.11
C ALA A 33 -21.23 28.87 -9.82
N LYS A 34 -22.28 28.06 -9.92
CA LYS A 34 -22.78 27.26 -8.78
C LYS A 34 -21.75 26.21 -8.36
N LEU A 35 -21.25 25.41 -9.29
CA LEU A 35 -20.23 24.38 -9.04
C LEU A 35 -18.95 24.98 -8.43
N ASN A 36 -18.50 26.12 -8.93
CA ASN A 36 -17.31 26.79 -8.42
C ASN A 36 -17.52 27.31 -6.98
N ARG A 37 -18.71 27.78 -6.63
CA ARG A 37 -19.05 28.15 -5.26
C ARG A 37 -19.06 26.93 -4.32
N GLU A 38 -19.67 25.85 -4.74
CA GLU A 38 -19.69 24.60 -3.97
C GLU A 38 -18.27 24.04 -3.73
N ARG A 39 -17.42 24.06 -4.77
CA ARG A 39 -16.01 23.65 -4.66
C ARG A 39 -15.21 24.53 -3.68
N ARG A 40 -15.42 25.86 -3.72
CA ARG A 40 -14.77 26.79 -2.78
C ARG A 40 -15.24 26.53 -1.36
N ALA A 41 -16.54 26.45 -1.13
CA ALA A 41 -17.10 26.18 0.19
C ALA A 41 -16.59 24.85 0.78
N LEU A 42 -16.45 23.80 -0.06
CA LEU A 42 -15.90 22.53 0.35
C LEU A 42 -14.41 22.63 0.71
N LYS A 43 -13.64 23.38 -0.08
CA LYS A 43 -12.22 23.64 0.18
C LYS A 43 -12.03 24.40 1.49
N ASP A 44 -12.82 25.45 1.72
CA ASP A 44 -12.75 26.27 2.93
C ASP A 44 -13.12 25.42 4.16
N LYS A 45 -14.21 24.67 4.10
CA LYS A 45 -14.62 23.75 5.16
C LYS A 45 -13.50 22.75 5.51
N ARG A 46 -12.86 22.18 4.51
CA ARG A 46 -11.74 21.23 4.72
C ARG A 46 -10.54 21.91 5.37
N ALA A 47 -10.20 23.12 4.94
CA ALA A 47 -9.11 23.90 5.54
C ALA A 47 -9.39 24.23 7.02
N GLU A 48 -10.60 24.67 7.34
CA GLU A 48 -11.04 24.91 8.72
C GLU A 48 -10.97 23.62 9.56
N TRP A 49 -11.43 22.49 9.00
CA TRP A 49 -11.39 21.22 9.70
C TRP A 49 -9.96 20.75 10.00
N PHE A 50 -9.00 20.93 9.08
CA PHE A 50 -7.59 20.64 9.30
C PHE A 50 -6.98 21.58 10.36
N ALA A 51 -7.32 22.87 10.33
CA ALA A 51 -6.78 23.88 11.26
C ALA A 51 -7.10 23.59 12.74
N ILE A 52 -8.19 22.84 13.03
CA ILE A 52 -8.56 22.49 14.41
C ILE A 52 -7.57 21.49 15.04
N ASN A 53 -7.03 20.55 14.26
CA ASN A 53 -6.13 19.50 14.75
C ASN A 53 -5.16 19.05 13.66
N PRO A 54 -3.85 19.24 13.83
CA PRO A 54 -2.81 18.84 12.87
C PRO A 54 -2.83 17.35 12.50
N ASP A 55 -3.22 16.45 13.41
CA ASP A 55 -3.32 15.01 13.14
C ASP A 55 -4.27 14.71 11.99
N ARG A 56 -5.26 15.56 11.73
CA ARG A 56 -6.24 15.40 10.64
C ARG A 56 -5.58 15.54 9.27
N GLU A 57 -4.71 16.53 9.13
CA GLU A 57 -3.96 16.77 7.88
C GLU A 57 -2.91 15.68 7.66
N ILE A 58 -2.17 15.32 8.70
CA ILE A 58 -1.20 14.22 8.67
C ILE A 58 -1.87 12.91 8.23
N ALA A 59 -2.97 12.54 8.89
CA ALA A 59 -3.72 11.33 8.56
C ALA A 59 -4.25 11.35 7.12
N PHE A 60 -4.73 12.51 6.64
CA PHE A 60 -5.26 12.65 5.29
C PHE A 60 -4.16 12.55 4.23
N THR A 61 -3.03 13.22 4.44
CA THR A 61 -1.89 13.20 3.51
C THR A 61 -1.36 11.77 3.38
N TRP A 62 -1.03 11.14 4.51
CA TRP A 62 -0.53 9.76 4.51
C TRP A 62 -1.53 8.78 3.86
N ALA A 63 -2.83 8.84 4.22
CA ALA A 63 -3.82 7.95 3.64
C ALA A 63 -4.01 8.17 2.14
N SER A 64 -3.89 9.42 1.66
CA SER A 64 -3.98 9.76 0.24
C SER A 64 -2.81 9.20 -0.56
N GLU A 65 -1.59 9.27 -0.04
CA GLU A 65 -0.40 8.66 -0.62
C GLU A 65 -0.56 7.15 -0.71
N GLN A 66 -0.95 6.49 0.39
CA GLN A 66 -1.18 5.05 0.42
C GLN A 66 -2.25 4.60 -0.59
N VAL A 67 -3.33 5.35 -0.73
CA VAL A 67 -4.40 5.06 -1.70
C VAL A 67 -3.91 5.23 -3.14
N SER A 68 -3.06 6.24 -3.42
CA SER A 68 -2.48 6.46 -4.75
C SER A 68 -1.54 5.32 -5.17
N GLU A 69 -0.90 4.66 -4.21
CA GLU A 69 -0.04 3.49 -4.41
C GLU A 69 -0.81 2.16 -4.44
N GLY A 70 -2.13 2.20 -4.30
CA GLY A 70 -2.99 1.01 -4.30
C GLY A 70 -3.13 0.31 -2.93
N HIS A 71 -2.64 0.92 -1.86
CA HIS A 71 -2.69 0.38 -0.50
C HIS A 71 -3.94 0.86 0.26
N PHE A 72 -5.08 0.24 0.03
CA PHE A 72 -6.38 0.70 0.55
C PHE A 72 -6.62 0.40 2.04
N GLY A 73 -5.76 -0.39 2.69
CA GLY A 73 -5.92 -0.81 4.09
C GLY A 73 -7.02 -1.85 4.29
N TYR A 74 -7.31 -2.18 5.57
CA TYR A 74 -8.34 -3.15 5.92
C TYR A 74 -9.72 -2.70 5.41
N GLU A 75 -10.41 -3.55 4.65
CA GLU A 75 -11.72 -3.28 4.03
C GLU A 75 -11.81 -1.93 3.26
N GLY A 76 -10.70 -1.46 2.71
CA GLY A 76 -10.64 -0.18 2.01
C GLY A 76 -10.76 1.04 2.93
N MET A 77 -10.41 0.92 4.21
CA MET A 77 -10.54 1.96 5.22
C MET A 77 -9.87 3.29 4.82
N ARG A 78 -8.66 3.23 4.27
CA ARG A 78 -7.92 4.42 3.82
C ARG A 78 -8.66 5.12 2.70
N HIS A 79 -9.15 4.39 1.70
CA HIS A 79 -9.93 4.93 0.60
C HIS A 79 -11.24 5.58 1.11
N LYS A 80 -11.99 4.91 2.00
CA LYS A 80 -13.21 5.45 2.59
C LYS A 80 -12.94 6.76 3.36
N PHE A 81 -11.82 6.84 4.07
CA PHE A 81 -11.40 8.03 4.80
C PHE A 81 -11.12 9.20 3.85
N VAL A 82 -10.27 9.01 2.85
CA VAL A 82 -9.92 10.02 1.85
C VAL A 82 -11.16 10.47 1.06
N HIS A 83 -12.00 9.52 0.65
CA HIS A 83 -13.25 9.82 -0.05
C HIS A 83 -14.21 10.67 0.81
N SER A 84 -14.34 10.35 2.10
CA SER A 84 -15.20 11.13 3.02
C SER A 84 -14.77 12.60 3.06
N ILE A 85 -13.47 12.86 3.26
CA ILE A 85 -12.95 14.23 3.34
C ILE A 85 -13.06 14.96 1.99
N ASN A 86 -12.78 14.28 0.88
CA ASN A 86 -12.89 14.87 -0.45
C ASN A 86 -14.34 15.21 -0.81
N ARG A 87 -15.31 14.44 -0.32
CA ARG A 87 -16.73 14.62 -0.62
C ARG A 87 -17.42 15.59 0.33
N TRP A 88 -17.10 15.56 1.63
CA TRP A 88 -17.85 16.28 2.67
C TRP A 88 -17.05 17.40 3.35
N GLY A 89 -15.73 17.46 3.11
CA GLY A 89 -14.78 18.40 3.71
C GLY A 89 -14.33 18.03 5.11
N ASP A 90 -14.93 17.01 5.74
CA ASP A 90 -14.63 16.55 7.09
C ASP A 90 -14.89 15.06 7.30
N THR A 91 -14.50 14.56 8.45
CA THR A 91 -14.88 13.24 8.96
C THR A 91 -14.75 13.20 10.49
N SER A 92 -15.15 12.11 11.13
CA SER A 92 -15.10 11.98 12.60
C SER A 92 -13.68 11.81 13.14
N ASP A 93 -13.40 12.36 14.32
CA ASP A 93 -12.11 12.15 15.02
C ASP A 93 -11.85 10.68 15.36
N LYS A 94 -12.89 9.87 15.52
CA LYS A 94 -12.75 8.42 15.67
C LYS A 94 -12.10 7.81 14.44
N PHE A 95 -12.46 8.27 13.24
CA PHE A 95 -11.89 7.79 11.99
C PHE A 95 -10.45 8.29 11.82
N VAL A 96 -10.16 9.55 12.16
CA VAL A 96 -8.79 10.10 12.20
C VAL A 96 -7.89 9.23 13.07
N ARG A 97 -8.30 8.95 14.31
CA ARG A 97 -7.54 8.08 15.24
C ARG A 97 -7.37 6.65 14.72
N ALA A 98 -8.32 6.13 13.95
CA ALA A 98 -8.17 4.81 13.34
C ALA A 98 -7.08 4.80 12.26
N ILE A 99 -7.04 5.83 11.41
CA ILE A 99 -6.00 6.02 10.38
C ILE A 99 -4.63 6.25 11.01
N MET A 100 -4.51 7.09 12.03
CA MET A 100 -3.25 7.33 12.74
C MET A 100 -2.68 6.03 13.35
N ARG A 101 -3.55 5.18 13.91
CA ARG A 101 -3.13 3.85 14.40
C ARG A 101 -2.70 2.91 13.28
N ASP A 102 -3.35 2.97 12.13
CA ASP A 102 -2.98 2.17 10.95
C ASP A 102 -1.63 2.64 10.39
N MET A 103 -1.38 3.96 10.33
CA MET A 103 -0.11 4.57 9.98
C MET A 103 1.02 4.06 10.89
N ALA A 104 0.88 4.22 12.19
CA ALA A 104 1.89 3.78 13.15
C ALA A 104 2.19 2.27 13.08
N ARG A 105 1.17 1.44 12.84
CA ARG A 105 1.35 -0.01 12.64
C ARG A 105 2.09 -0.33 11.35
N THR A 106 1.84 0.42 10.29
CA THR A 106 2.49 0.23 8.99
C THR A 106 3.96 0.60 9.08
N GLU A 107 4.28 1.77 9.62
CA GLU A 107 5.65 2.23 9.85
C GLU A 107 6.45 1.28 10.75
N LEU A 108 5.83 0.80 11.83
CA LEU A 108 6.49 -0.19 12.71
C LEU A 108 6.79 -1.51 12.00
N ARG A 109 5.89 -1.96 11.11
CA ARG A 109 6.12 -3.18 10.30
C ARG A 109 7.24 -2.98 9.29
N GLU A 110 7.30 -1.83 8.64
CA GLU A 110 8.34 -1.47 7.68
C GLU A 110 9.69 -1.39 8.37
N TRP A 111 9.77 -0.67 9.47
CA TRP A 111 10.98 -0.59 10.29
C TRP A 111 11.50 -1.97 10.74
N LYS A 112 10.60 -2.87 11.20
CA LYS A 112 10.99 -4.23 11.56
C LYS A 112 11.53 -5.02 10.37
N ARG A 113 10.88 -4.91 9.20
CA ARG A 113 11.34 -5.57 7.97
C ARG A 113 12.70 -5.07 7.51
N GLU A 114 12.91 -3.75 7.56
CA GLU A 114 14.20 -3.15 7.21
C GLU A 114 15.31 -3.62 8.15
N ARG A 115 15.03 -3.63 9.45
CA ARG A 115 15.97 -4.14 10.45
C ARG A 115 16.29 -5.62 10.24
N GLU A 116 15.27 -6.45 10.03
CA GLU A 116 15.44 -7.87 9.72
C GLU A 116 16.26 -8.09 8.44
N ARG A 117 16.07 -7.25 7.42
CA ARG A 117 16.85 -7.27 6.17
C ARG A 117 18.30 -6.84 6.41
N ALA A 118 18.53 -5.83 7.20
CA ALA A 118 19.87 -5.34 7.50
C ALA A 118 20.73 -6.38 8.26
N GLU A 119 20.11 -7.32 8.96
CA GLU A 119 20.79 -8.42 9.66
C GLU A 119 21.13 -9.62 8.73
N LEU A 120 20.58 -9.64 7.51
CA LEU A 120 20.82 -10.71 6.56
C LEU A 120 22.22 -10.61 5.94
N LYS A 121 22.79 -11.76 5.60
CA LYS A 121 24.09 -11.91 4.95
C LYS A 121 23.93 -12.43 3.52
N PRO A 122 24.93 -12.22 2.65
CA PRO A 122 24.90 -12.77 1.31
C PRO A 122 24.79 -14.30 1.29
N VAL A 123 24.04 -14.82 0.31
CA VAL A 123 23.84 -16.25 0.10
C VAL A 123 25.15 -16.92 -0.28
N ILE A 124 25.43 -18.07 0.31
CA ILE A 124 26.51 -18.93 -0.08
C ILE A 124 26.06 -19.77 -1.26
N GLU A 125 26.63 -19.52 -2.44
CA GLU A 125 26.31 -20.25 -3.66
C GLU A 125 27.17 -21.53 -3.80
N GLY A 126 26.61 -22.52 -4.45
CA GLY A 126 27.39 -23.73 -4.77
C GLY A 126 26.59 -25.02 -4.81
N LYS A 127 27.26 -26.13 -4.94
CA LYS A 127 26.67 -27.47 -4.95
C LYS A 127 26.90 -28.16 -3.61
N GLY A 128 25.88 -28.91 -3.18
CA GLY A 128 26.00 -29.77 -1.99
C GLY A 128 26.06 -28.99 -0.67
N ILE A 129 25.53 -27.76 -0.65
CA ILE A 129 25.52 -26.91 0.55
C ILE A 129 24.52 -27.46 1.54
N VAL A 130 24.94 -27.62 2.78
CA VAL A 130 24.06 -27.94 3.90
C VAL A 130 23.39 -26.66 4.35
N ILE A 131 22.07 -26.68 4.39
CA ILE A 131 21.20 -25.62 4.92
C ILE A 131 20.69 -26.09 6.27
N GLU A 132 20.86 -25.28 7.28
CA GLU A 132 20.33 -25.50 8.62
C GLU A 132 19.70 -24.20 9.13
N GLY A 133 18.41 -24.27 9.58
CA GLY A 133 17.73 -23.06 10.00
C GLY A 133 16.24 -23.24 10.18
N GLU A 134 15.55 -22.10 10.26
CA GLU A 134 14.11 -22.02 10.55
C GLU A 134 13.29 -21.92 9.27
N VAL A 135 12.20 -22.66 9.20
CA VAL A 135 11.20 -22.58 8.13
C VAL A 135 10.33 -21.33 8.34
N LEU A 136 10.50 -20.33 7.50
CA LEU A 136 9.72 -19.09 7.54
C LEU A 136 8.34 -19.23 6.91
N SER A 137 8.22 -20.06 5.88
CA SER A 137 6.92 -20.31 5.22
C SER A 137 6.92 -21.63 4.45
N VAL A 138 5.74 -22.25 4.38
CA VAL A 138 5.45 -23.36 3.47
C VAL A 138 4.20 -23.01 2.69
N LYS A 139 4.22 -23.10 1.35
CA LYS A 139 3.11 -22.76 0.48
C LYS A 139 2.90 -23.83 -0.57
N TRP A 140 1.64 -24.11 -0.89
CA TRP A 140 1.31 -24.87 -2.06
C TRP A 140 1.44 -24.00 -3.30
N GLN A 141 2.13 -24.49 -4.30
CA GLN A 141 2.27 -23.83 -5.61
C GLN A 141 1.79 -24.80 -6.69
N GLU A 142 0.76 -24.41 -7.40
CA GLU A 142 0.21 -25.11 -8.53
C GLU A 142 0.83 -24.62 -9.84
N ASN A 143 1.09 -25.53 -10.76
CA ASN A 143 1.53 -25.22 -12.11
C ASN A 143 0.86 -26.19 -13.09
N ASP A 144 1.04 -25.99 -14.41
CA ASP A 144 0.41 -26.79 -15.48
C ASP A 144 0.74 -28.28 -15.41
N PHE A 145 1.75 -28.69 -14.64
CA PHE A 145 2.20 -30.08 -14.47
C PHE A 145 1.87 -30.67 -13.09
N GLY A 146 1.04 -29.97 -12.30
CA GLY A 146 0.64 -30.37 -10.95
C GLY A 146 1.13 -29.40 -9.88
N GLY A 147 0.86 -29.72 -8.61
CA GLY A 147 1.23 -28.87 -7.49
C GLY A 147 2.43 -29.40 -6.70
N ARG A 148 3.13 -28.47 -6.03
CA ARG A 148 4.21 -28.82 -5.11
C ARG A 148 4.23 -27.87 -3.92
N PHE A 149 4.70 -28.38 -2.79
CA PHE A 149 5.02 -27.50 -1.67
C PHE A 149 6.37 -26.83 -1.91
N VAL A 150 6.39 -25.53 -1.74
CA VAL A 150 7.59 -24.71 -1.71
C VAL A 150 7.80 -24.15 -0.32
N THR A 151 9.04 -24.00 0.08
CA THR A 151 9.42 -23.55 1.40
C THR A 151 10.45 -22.44 1.33
N THR A 152 10.38 -21.53 2.31
CA THR A 152 11.40 -20.51 2.56
C THR A 152 12.05 -20.84 3.89
N VAL A 153 13.36 -20.93 3.90
CA VAL A 153 14.16 -21.24 5.11
C VAL A 153 15.16 -20.11 5.34
N LYS A 154 15.23 -19.61 6.58
CA LYS A 154 16.29 -18.71 7.04
C LYS A 154 17.42 -19.58 7.60
N ASP A 155 18.55 -19.59 6.91
CA ASP A 155 19.74 -20.30 7.33
C ASP A 155 20.38 -19.61 8.54
N ASP A 156 20.95 -20.39 9.49
CA ASP A 156 21.58 -19.86 10.69
C ASP A 156 22.78 -18.95 10.41
N ARG A 157 23.36 -19.03 9.22
CA ARG A 157 24.40 -18.11 8.74
C ARG A 157 23.88 -16.74 8.34
N GLY A 158 22.55 -16.55 8.28
CA GLY A 158 21.90 -15.25 8.13
C GLY A 158 21.38 -14.94 6.73
N PHE A 159 21.27 -15.90 5.81
CA PHE A 159 20.64 -15.70 4.50
C PHE A 159 19.34 -16.50 4.37
N ILE A 160 18.54 -16.16 3.36
CA ILE A 160 17.25 -16.82 3.11
C ILE A 160 17.33 -17.63 1.82
N VAL A 161 16.80 -18.85 1.85
CA VAL A 161 16.69 -19.69 0.66
C VAL A 161 15.27 -20.17 0.42
N TRP A 162 14.91 -20.28 -0.85
CA TRP A 162 13.61 -20.76 -1.30
C TRP A 162 13.74 -21.93 -2.28
N GLY A 163 12.85 -22.90 -2.17
CA GLY A 163 12.82 -24.03 -3.08
C GLY A 163 11.74 -25.04 -2.78
N SER A 164 11.72 -26.15 -3.52
CA SER A 164 10.74 -27.22 -3.30
C SER A 164 11.03 -27.96 -2.00
N ARG A 165 10.02 -28.13 -1.15
CA ARG A 165 10.10 -28.98 0.03
C ARG A 165 10.33 -30.44 -0.37
N PRO A 166 11.17 -31.21 0.32
CA PRO A 166 11.29 -32.65 0.13
C PRO A 166 9.93 -33.33 0.32
N SER A 167 9.55 -34.23 -0.59
CA SER A 167 8.24 -34.91 -0.56
C SER A 167 8.08 -35.86 0.61
N LYS A 168 9.17 -36.39 1.13
CA LYS A 168 9.17 -37.42 2.19
C LYS A 168 9.07 -36.86 3.60
N ILE A 169 9.22 -35.56 3.79
CA ILE A 169 9.25 -34.93 5.12
C ILE A 169 8.24 -33.78 5.14
N HIS A 170 7.48 -33.75 6.22
CA HIS A 170 6.53 -32.68 6.46
C HIS A 170 7.21 -31.58 7.29
N TRP A 171 7.28 -30.38 6.72
CA TRP A 171 7.78 -29.16 7.39
C TRP A 171 6.64 -28.19 7.56
N GLU A 172 6.62 -27.52 8.69
CA GLU A 172 5.70 -26.44 8.98
C GLU A 172 6.47 -25.13 9.27
N LYS A 173 5.76 -24.03 9.25
CA LYS A 173 6.34 -22.74 9.63
C LYS A 173 6.78 -22.79 11.11
N GLY A 174 8.02 -22.40 11.37
CA GLY A 174 8.64 -22.40 12.69
C GLY A 174 9.49 -23.65 12.98
N ASP A 175 9.39 -24.71 12.16
CA ASP A 175 10.26 -25.86 12.31
C ASP A 175 11.70 -25.50 12.03
N ARG A 176 12.60 -26.14 12.79
CA ARG A 176 14.03 -26.13 12.45
C ARG A 176 14.35 -27.34 11.60
N VAL A 177 15.05 -27.08 10.50
CA VAL A 177 15.34 -28.11 9.50
C VAL A 177 16.81 -28.11 9.12
N ARG A 178 17.28 -29.29 8.76
CA ARG A 178 18.60 -29.47 8.14
C ARG A 178 18.42 -30.28 6.88
N PHE A 179 19.04 -29.84 5.79
CA PHE A 179 19.09 -30.60 4.52
C PHE A 179 20.28 -30.22 3.67
N LYS A 180 20.65 -31.11 2.77
CA LYS A 180 21.70 -30.86 1.77
C LYS A 180 21.03 -30.41 0.47
N ALA A 181 21.26 -29.16 0.06
CA ALA A 181 20.85 -28.65 -1.26
C ALA A 181 21.77 -29.15 -2.36
N GLY A 182 21.21 -29.73 -3.42
CA GLY A 182 22.00 -30.13 -4.59
C GLY A 182 22.66 -28.94 -5.25
N THR A 183 22.01 -27.81 -5.28
CA THR A 183 22.55 -26.53 -5.76
C THR A 183 21.86 -25.38 -5.02
N VAL A 184 22.62 -24.36 -4.67
CA VAL A 184 22.12 -23.04 -4.20
C VAL A 184 22.61 -21.98 -5.17
N THR A 185 21.70 -21.15 -5.66
CA THR A 185 21.98 -20.01 -6.55
C THR A 185 21.43 -18.74 -5.94
N LYS A 186 22.18 -17.66 -6.01
CA LYS A 186 21.77 -16.34 -5.54
C LYS A 186 20.68 -15.74 -6.46
N SER A 187 19.83 -14.91 -5.93
CA SER A 187 18.89 -14.09 -6.69
C SER A 187 19.61 -12.91 -7.33
N ASP A 188 19.24 -12.55 -8.57
CA ASP A 188 19.78 -11.37 -9.26
C ASP A 188 19.31 -10.05 -8.64
N ARG A 189 18.26 -10.07 -7.81
CA ARG A 189 17.64 -8.87 -7.22
C ARG A 189 18.02 -8.64 -5.75
N ASP A 190 18.46 -9.69 -5.07
CA ASP A 190 18.73 -9.64 -3.63
C ASP A 190 19.83 -10.66 -3.31
N GLU A 191 20.99 -10.17 -2.94
CA GLU A 191 22.15 -11.01 -2.62
C GLU A 191 21.98 -11.83 -1.34
N THR A 192 21.02 -11.47 -0.48
CA THR A 192 20.70 -12.17 0.77
C THR A 192 19.67 -13.28 0.58
N PHE A 193 19.11 -13.40 -0.64
CA PHE A 193 18.09 -14.36 -1.00
C PHE A 193 18.58 -15.28 -2.12
N GLY A 194 18.35 -16.59 -1.96
CA GLY A 194 18.75 -17.59 -2.95
C GLY A 194 17.72 -18.68 -3.20
N PHE A 195 18.00 -19.49 -4.22
CA PHE A 195 17.17 -20.62 -4.63
C PHE A 195 17.92 -21.91 -4.42
N PHE A 196 17.30 -22.86 -3.70
CA PHE A 196 17.85 -24.20 -3.62
C PHE A 196 17.09 -25.18 -4.52
N LYS A 197 17.81 -26.18 -5.01
CA LYS A 197 17.24 -27.27 -5.82
C LYS A 197 17.70 -28.62 -5.28
N ARG A 198 16.87 -29.66 -5.50
CA ARG A 198 17.16 -31.05 -5.18
C ARG A 198 17.63 -31.26 -3.74
N PRO A 199 16.77 -30.92 -2.74
CA PRO A 199 17.11 -31.15 -1.35
C PRO A 199 17.19 -32.68 -1.07
N THR A 200 18.24 -33.10 -0.36
CA THR A 200 18.46 -34.47 0.08
C THR A 200 18.83 -34.49 1.55
N SER A 201 18.79 -35.66 2.20
CA SER A 201 19.17 -35.85 3.61
C SER A 201 18.46 -34.80 4.51
N ALA A 202 17.18 -34.61 4.27
CA ALA A 202 16.41 -33.62 4.99
C ALA A 202 15.85 -34.22 6.28
N GLU A 203 15.92 -33.44 7.35
CA GLU A 203 15.41 -33.77 8.69
C GLU A 203 14.85 -32.54 9.39
N VAL A 204 13.95 -32.74 10.33
CA VAL A 204 13.51 -31.74 11.30
C VAL A 204 14.33 -31.96 12.55
N ILE A 205 14.95 -30.90 13.10
CA ILE A 205 15.87 -30.93 14.24
C ILE A 205 15.38 -30.14 15.42
#